data_cd115693b1903afec454a34111d20928
#
_entry.id   cd115693b1903afec454a34111d20928
#
_cell.length_a   1.000
_cell.length_b   1.000
_cell.length_c   1.000
_cell.angle_alpha   90.00
_cell.angle_beta   90.00
_cell.angle_gamma   90.00
#
_symmetry.space_group_name_H-M   'P 1'
#
loop_
_entity.id
_entity.type
_entity.pdbx_description
1 polymer ?
#
loop_
_entity_poly.entity_id
_entity_poly.type
_entity_poly.pdbx_seq_one_letter_code
_entity_poly.pdbx_strand_id
1 'polypeptide(L)'
;MSKRRVVVTGLGVVSPVGIGVKTAWSNLIAGKSGITQITKFDASAFACTVAGEVKDFNVEDFLTAKDARRMDSFIQFGLAAGIEAFKDSGLEVTEENAERIGVSIGSGIGGMQLIEDTDILYQASGPRKISPFFIPGTIINMISGNLSIMFGLKGPNVAIVTACTTGTHSIGDASRMIEYGDADVMIAGGAEAAITRLSLGGFAAARALSTRNDDPATASRPWDKDRDGFVMGEGAGVMVLEEYEHAKKRGAKIYAELSGYGMSADAYHMTAPNMDGPRRSMRNAMNNAGINPDAVQFVNAHGTSTPLGDANETNAIKAAFGEHAYKLVVNSTKSMTGHLLGGAGGLESVFTVLSIYNQVSPPTINIFNQDPECDLDFCANTARDMKIEYALKNNFGFGGTNGSLVFKKI
;
A
#
# COMPACT_ATOMS: atom_id res chain seq x y z
N MET A 1 17.01 16.78 -21.87
CA MET A 1 15.64 17.22 -21.63
C MET A 1 15.47 17.33 -20.13
N SER A 2 14.79 18.36 -19.61
CA SER A 2 14.45 18.42 -18.19
C SER A 2 13.50 17.27 -17.86
N LYS A 3 13.67 16.64 -16.66
CA LYS A 3 12.79 15.59 -16.15
C LYS A 3 11.36 16.13 -16.06
N ARG A 4 10.37 15.42 -16.63
CA ARG A 4 8.96 15.77 -16.47
C ARG A 4 8.56 15.60 -15.01
N ARG A 5 7.84 16.56 -14.45
CA ARG A 5 7.34 16.48 -13.07
C ARG A 5 6.07 15.66 -13.01
N VAL A 6 5.91 14.89 -11.94
CA VAL A 6 4.77 14.01 -11.74
C VAL A 6 4.01 14.42 -10.49
N VAL A 7 2.70 14.61 -10.61
CA VAL A 7 1.83 15.03 -9.52
C VAL A 7 0.69 14.03 -9.29
N VAL A 8 0.13 14.05 -8.10
CA VAL A 8 -1.00 13.23 -7.69
C VAL A 8 -2.28 14.06 -7.82
N THR A 9 -3.20 13.62 -8.69
CA THR A 9 -4.44 14.35 -8.98
C THR A 9 -5.70 13.61 -8.53
N GLY A 10 -5.62 12.33 -8.19
CA GLY A 10 -6.74 11.56 -7.67
C GLY A 10 -6.31 10.47 -6.69
N LEU A 11 -7.16 10.14 -5.74
CA LEU A 11 -6.93 9.18 -4.67
C LEU A 11 -8.12 8.24 -4.51
N GLY A 12 -7.86 6.97 -4.18
CA GLY A 12 -8.90 5.99 -3.87
C GLY A 12 -8.43 4.96 -2.85
N VAL A 13 -9.33 4.54 -1.97
CA VAL A 13 -9.04 3.69 -0.82
C VAL A 13 -10.14 2.66 -0.56
N VAL A 14 -9.73 1.41 -0.38
CA VAL A 14 -10.51 0.37 0.30
C VAL A 14 -9.64 -0.18 1.41
N SER A 15 -10.08 -0.12 2.67
CA SER A 15 -9.22 -0.48 3.80
C SER A 15 -10.01 -0.97 5.03
N PRO A 16 -9.35 -1.63 5.99
CA PRO A 16 -9.98 -2.02 7.25
C PRO A 16 -10.49 -0.84 8.09
N VAL A 17 -9.95 0.35 7.87
CA VAL A 17 -10.36 1.58 8.58
C VAL A 17 -11.43 2.36 7.81
N GLY A 18 -11.89 1.86 6.69
CA GLY A 18 -13.02 2.42 5.93
C GLY A 18 -12.87 2.31 4.43
N ILE A 19 -13.99 2.45 3.74
CA ILE A 19 -14.11 2.49 2.29
C ILE A 19 -14.24 3.96 1.87
N GLY A 20 -13.49 4.33 0.85
CA GLY A 20 -13.36 5.70 0.38
C GLY A 20 -12.38 6.54 1.20
N VAL A 21 -11.71 7.47 0.50
CA VAL A 21 -10.63 8.32 1.04
C VAL A 21 -11.07 9.08 2.28
N LYS A 22 -12.26 9.69 2.24
CA LYS A 22 -12.77 10.54 3.34
C LYS A 22 -12.97 9.75 4.64
N THR A 23 -13.62 8.59 4.55
CA THR A 23 -13.92 7.74 5.71
C THR A 23 -12.63 7.17 6.30
N ALA A 24 -11.78 6.60 5.43
CA ALA A 24 -10.52 6.01 5.86
C ALA A 24 -9.61 7.05 6.53
N TRP A 25 -9.47 8.25 5.96
CA TRP A 25 -8.66 9.32 6.53
C TRP A 25 -9.18 9.80 7.88
N SER A 26 -10.49 10.03 8.02
CA SER A 26 -11.09 10.43 9.29
C SER A 26 -10.85 9.42 10.41
N ASN A 27 -11.02 8.13 10.11
CA ASN A 27 -10.80 7.07 11.09
C ASN A 27 -9.31 6.90 11.42
N LEU A 28 -8.43 7.08 10.42
CA LEU A 28 -6.97 7.01 10.59
C LEU A 28 -6.47 8.11 11.55
N ILE A 29 -6.90 9.36 11.36
CA ILE A 29 -6.53 10.49 12.23
C ILE A 29 -7.12 10.32 13.64
N ALA A 30 -8.29 9.70 13.75
CA ALA A 30 -8.89 9.39 15.04
C ALA A 30 -8.22 8.20 15.76
N GLY A 31 -7.20 7.57 15.17
CA GLY A 31 -6.51 6.41 15.76
C GLY A 31 -7.39 5.16 15.90
N LYS A 32 -8.39 4.99 15.02
CA LYS A 32 -9.29 3.83 15.09
C LYS A 32 -8.62 2.60 14.46
N SER A 33 -8.54 1.52 15.23
CA SER A 33 -8.11 0.21 14.73
C SER A 33 -9.18 -0.42 13.84
N GLY A 34 -8.76 -0.93 12.66
CA GLY A 34 -9.59 -1.79 11.81
C GLY A 34 -9.35 -3.29 12.05
N ILE A 35 -8.49 -3.63 13.01
CA ILE A 35 -8.12 -5.02 13.32
C ILE A 35 -9.15 -5.63 14.29
N THR A 36 -9.65 -6.82 13.93
CA THR A 36 -10.65 -7.56 14.70
C THR A 36 -10.38 -9.06 14.59
N GLN A 37 -11.21 -9.86 15.27
CA GLN A 37 -11.23 -11.32 15.01
C GLN A 37 -11.60 -11.58 13.54
N ILE A 38 -10.97 -12.59 12.94
CA ILE A 38 -11.27 -13.04 11.57
C ILE A 38 -12.70 -13.56 11.53
N THR A 39 -13.47 -13.09 10.54
CA THR A 39 -14.88 -13.50 10.35
C THR A 39 -15.11 -14.24 9.03
N LYS A 40 -14.18 -14.20 8.09
CA LYS A 40 -14.30 -14.81 6.76
C LYS A 40 -14.30 -16.35 6.79
N PHE A 41 -13.68 -16.94 7.80
CA PHE A 41 -13.62 -18.38 8.02
C PHE A 41 -13.36 -18.68 9.49
N ASP A 42 -13.58 -19.93 9.91
CA ASP A 42 -13.21 -20.39 11.26
C ASP A 42 -11.69 -20.44 11.40
N ALA A 43 -11.14 -19.49 12.14
CA ALA A 43 -9.71 -19.38 12.42
C ALA A 43 -9.29 -20.03 13.75
N SER A 44 -10.18 -20.69 14.48
CA SER A 44 -9.93 -21.22 15.83
C SER A 44 -8.79 -22.26 15.92
N ALA A 45 -8.50 -22.93 14.80
CA ALA A 45 -7.40 -23.90 14.71
C ALA A 45 -6.03 -23.24 14.43
N PHE A 46 -5.98 -21.95 14.14
CA PHE A 46 -4.74 -21.25 13.82
C PHE A 46 -4.14 -20.56 15.04
N ALA A 47 -2.83 -20.38 15.06
CA ALA A 47 -2.13 -19.66 16.12
C ALA A 47 -2.50 -18.16 16.15
N CYS A 48 -2.87 -17.57 14.99
CA CYS A 48 -3.35 -16.21 14.84
C CYS A 48 -4.81 -16.24 14.40
N THR A 49 -5.68 -15.49 15.09
CA THR A 49 -7.13 -15.40 14.79
C THR A 49 -7.58 -13.98 14.47
N VAL A 50 -6.64 -13.05 14.31
CA VAL A 50 -6.92 -11.62 14.12
C VAL A 50 -6.43 -11.13 12.77
N ALA A 51 -7.17 -10.19 12.16
CA ALA A 51 -6.80 -9.56 10.91
C ALA A 51 -7.49 -8.19 10.75
N GLY A 52 -6.96 -7.37 9.83
CA GLY A 52 -7.62 -6.18 9.32
C GLY A 52 -8.46 -6.53 8.09
N GLU A 53 -9.67 -7.00 8.30
CA GLU A 53 -10.63 -7.28 7.22
C GLU A 53 -11.30 -6.00 6.73
N VAL A 54 -11.56 -5.92 5.41
CA VAL A 54 -12.43 -4.88 4.85
C VAL A 54 -13.87 -5.22 5.23
N LYS A 55 -14.54 -4.28 5.92
CA LYS A 55 -15.91 -4.42 6.40
C LYS A 55 -16.87 -3.57 5.57
N ASP A 56 -18.12 -3.99 5.49
CA ASP A 56 -19.20 -3.25 4.85
C ASP A 56 -18.95 -2.91 3.37
N PHE A 57 -18.11 -3.73 2.70
CA PHE A 57 -17.84 -3.57 1.28
C PHE A 57 -18.97 -4.15 0.44
N ASN A 58 -19.75 -3.26 -0.18
CA ASN A 58 -20.74 -3.65 -1.17
C ASN A 58 -20.12 -3.46 -2.58
N VAL A 59 -19.78 -4.56 -3.22
CA VAL A 59 -19.19 -4.55 -4.56
C VAL A 59 -20.11 -3.94 -5.62
N GLU A 60 -21.42 -3.99 -5.43
CA GLU A 60 -22.41 -3.47 -6.37
C GLU A 60 -22.44 -1.94 -6.44
N ASP A 61 -21.82 -1.26 -5.49
CA ASP A 61 -21.60 0.20 -5.55
C ASP A 61 -20.56 0.59 -6.64
N PHE A 62 -19.76 -0.38 -7.10
CA PHE A 62 -18.67 -0.17 -8.05
C PHE A 62 -18.79 -1.01 -9.34
N LEU A 63 -19.29 -2.25 -9.24
CA LEU A 63 -19.31 -3.24 -10.31
C LEU A 63 -20.69 -3.87 -10.43
N THR A 64 -21.01 -4.42 -11.62
CA THR A 64 -22.20 -5.25 -11.71
C THR A 64 -22.02 -6.57 -10.96
N ALA A 65 -23.10 -7.11 -10.38
CA ALA A 65 -23.05 -8.41 -9.71
C ALA A 65 -22.56 -9.55 -10.65
N LYS A 66 -22.76 -9.42 -11.95
CA LYS A 66 -22.27 -10.37 -12.97
C LYS A 66 -20.76 -10.32 -13.09
N ASP A 67 -20.17 -9.13 -13.13
CA ASP A 67 -18.72 -8.94 -13.28
C ASP A 67 -18.00 -9.29 -11.97
N ALA A 68 -18.56 -8.88 -10.84
CA ALA A 68 -18.01 -9.18 -9.51
C ALA A 68 -17.83 -10.71 -9.28
N ARG A 69 -18.80 -11.54 -9.71
CA ARG A 69 -18.72 -12.99 -9.58
C ARG A 69 -17.62 -13.67 -10.40
N ARG A 70 -16.96 -12.93 -11.30
CA ARG A 70 -15.88 -13.43 -12.16
C ARG A 70 -14.49 -13.07 -11.66
N MET A 71 -14.39 -12.38 -10.52
CA MET A 71 -13.18 -11.76 -10.00
C MET A 71 -12.99 -12.14 -8.53
N ASP A 72 -11.77 -12.48 -8.17
CA ASP A 72 -11.37 -12.55 -6.76
C ASP A 72 -11.46 -11.17 -6.09
N SER A 73 -11.59 -11.15 -4.77
CA SER A 73 -11.77 -9.95 -3.98
C SER A 73 -10.64 -8.92 -4.15
N PHE A 74 -9.39 -9.37 -4.40
CA PHE A 74 -8.29 -8.41 -4.62
C PHE A 74 -8.53 -7.55 -5.87
N ILE A 75 -9.11 -8.12 -6.93
CA ILE A 75 -9.48 -7.37 -8.13
C ILE A 75 -10.62 -6.39 -7.79
N GLN A 76 -11.63 -6.85 -7.06
CA GLN A 76 -12.76 -6.00 -6.67
C GLN A 76 -12.30 -4.79 -5.85
N PHE A 77 -11.41 -4.99 -4.86
CA PHE A 77 -10.85 -3.90 -4.05
C PHE A 77 -10.01 -2.94 -4.90
N GLY A 78 -9.14 -3.49 -5.77
CA GLY A 78 -8.32 -2.68 -6.66
C GLY A 78 -9.13 -1.85 -7.64
N LEU A 79 -10.22 -2.41 -8.20
CA LEU A 79 -11.14 -1.70 -9.08
C LEU A 79 -11.91 -0.62 -8.32
N ALA A 80 -12.44 -0.91 -7.13
CA ALA A 80 -13.18 0.06 -6.34
C ALA A 80 -12.31 1.29 -6.00
N ALA A 81 -11.08 1.06 -5.51
CA ALA A 81 -10.13 2.14 -5.24
C ALA A 81 -9.70 2.87 -6.54
N GLY A 82 -9.49 2.13 -7.64
CA GLY A 82 -9.15 2.73 -8.94
C GLY A 82 -10.26 3.60 -9.51
N ILE A 83 -11.52 3.18 -9.39
CA ILE A 83 -12.69 3.95 -9.80
C ILE A 83 -12.83 5.22 -8.97
N GLU A 84 -12.62 5.15 -7.65
CA GLU A 84 -12.64 6.33 -6.77
C GLU A 84 -11.52 7.31 -7.17
N ALA A 85 -10.29 6.82 -7.33
CA ALA A 85 -9.15 7.66 -7.72
C ALA A 85 -9.37 8.33 -9.08
N PHE A 86 -9.88 7.59 -10.06
CA PHE A 86 -10.19 8.12 -11.38
C PHE A 86 -11.24 9.23 -11.31
N LYS A 87 -12.34 9.01 -10.59
CA LYS A 87 -13.40 10.02 -10.38
C LYS A 87 -12.88 11.25 -9.64
N ASP A 88 -12.10 11.06 -8.58
CA ASP A 88 -11.52 12.16 -7.78
C ASP A 88 -10.57 13.03 -8.62
N SER A 89 -9.87 12.44 -9.60
CA SER A 89 -8.98 13.18 -10.50
C SER A 89 -9.70 14.14 -11.44
N GLY A 90 -10.99 13.92 -11.69
CA GLY A 90 -11.76 14.64 -12.70
C GLY A 90 -11.23 14.49 -14.13
N LEU A 91 -10.49 13.39 -14.40
CA LEU A 91 -9.92 13.11 -15.71
C LEU A 91 -11.02 12.63 -16.66
N GLU A 92 -11.06 13.22 -17.85
CA GLU A 92 -11.92 12.79 -18.95
C GLU A 92 -11.08 12.04 -20.00
N VAL A 93 -11.56 10.89 -20.43
CA VAL A 93 -10.92 10.09 -21.49
C VAL A 93 -11.55 10.44 -22.84
N THR A 94 -10.69 10.78 -23.80
CA THR A 94 -11.09 11.10 -25.18
C THR A 94 -10.31 10.21 -26.15
N GLU A 95 -10.71 10.17 -27.42
CA GLU A 95 -9.94 9.44 -28.45
C GLU A 95 -8.50 9.95 -28.57
N GLU A 96 -8.29 11.24 -28.33
CA GLU A 96 -6.99 11.89 -28.48
C GLU A 96 -6.01 11.55 -27.33
N ASN A 97 -6.52 11.37 -26.09
CA ASN A 97 -5.68 11.17 -24.92
C ASN A 97 -5.65 9.71 -24.43
N ALA A 98 -6.56 8.84 -24.88
CA ALA A 98 -6.70 7.47 -24.40
C ALA A 98 -5.36 6.68 -24.45
N GLU A 99 -4.57 6.86 -25.49
CA GLU A 99 -3.25 6.18 -25.67
C GLU A 99 -2.17 6.72 -24.73
N ARG A 100 -2.43 7.84 -24.05
CA ARG A 100 -1.53 8.49 -23.11
C ARG A 100 -1.88 8.23 -21.65
N ILE A 101 -2.93 7.43 -21.37
CA ILE A 101 -3.41 7.11 -20.03
C ILE A 101 -3.24 5.62 -19.80
N GLY A 102 -2.37 5.26 -18.85
CA GLY A 102 -2.05 3.87 -18.52
C GLY A 102 -2.47 3.47 -17.11
N VAL A 103 -2.24 2.19 -16.79
CA VAL A 103 -2.57 1.60 -15.49
C VAL A 103 -1.44 0.70 -15.01
N SER A 104 -1.05 0.82 -13.74
CA SER A 104 -0.07 -0.02 -13.05
C SER A 104 -0.54 -0.31 -11.61
N ILE A 105 -1.37 -1.33 -11.44
CA ILE A 105 -1.85 -1.76 -10.12
C ILE A 105 -1.45 -3.21 -9.90
N GLY A 106 -0.65 -3.45 -8.86
CA GLY A 106 -0.13 -4.77 -8.52
C GLY A 106 -0.82 -5.42 -7.32
N SER A 107 -0.50 -6.69 -7.10
CA SER A 107 -0.85 -7.47 -5.91
C SER A 107 0.32 -8.38 -5.58
N GLY A 108 0.53 -8.70 -4.31
CA GLY A 108 1.64 -9.57 -3.89
C GLY A 108 1.34 -11.05 -4.10
N ILE A 109 0.11 -11.47 -3.84
CA ILE A 109 -0.34 -12.87 -3.86
C ILE A 109 -1.40 -13.10 -4.96
N GLY A 110 -2.29 -12.12 -5.18
CA GLY A 110 -3.38 -12.25 -6.16
C GLY A 110 -4.56 -13.06 -5.64
N GLY A 111 -5.21 -13.81 -6.51
CA GLY A 111 -6.51 -14.47 -6.26
C GLY A 111 -6.45 -15.74 -5.40
N MET A 112 -5.88 -15.68 -4.21
CA MET A 112 -5.69 -16.82 -3.32
C MET A 112 -7.02 -17.44 -2.89
N GLN A 113 -8.03 -16.63 -2.57
CA GLN A 113 -9.34 -17.15 -2.15
C GLN A 113 -10.00 -17.96 -3.28
N LEU A 114 -9.99 -17.43 -4.50
CA LEU A 114 -10.57 -18.12 -5.65
C LEU A 114 -9.79 -19.39 -6.00
N ILE A 115 -8.47 -19.42 -5.77
CA ILE A 115 -7.64 -20.64 -5.91
C ILE A 115 -8.05 -21.70 -4.89
N GLU A 116 -8.15 -21.33 -3.61
CA GLU A 116 -8.58 -22.27 -2.54
C GLU A 116 -9.99 -22.83 -2.83
N ASP A 117 -10.93 -21.98 -3.15
CA ASP A 117 -12.33 -22.38 -3.41
C ASP A 117 -12.44 -23.27 -4.66
N THR A 118 -11.65 -22.96 -5.70
CA THR A 118 -11.64 -23.76 -6.93
C THR A 118 -11.00 -25.13 -6.69
N ASP A 119 -9.95 -25.24 -5.87
CA ASP A 119 -9.34 -26.52 -5.53
C ASP A 119 -10.32 -27.41 -4.75
N ILE A 120 -10.99 -26.84 -3.74
CA ILE A 120 -12.04 -27.57 -2.98
C ILE A 120 -13.14 -28.07 -3.93
N LEU A 121 -13.60 -27.24 -4.85
CA LEU A 121 -14.62 -27.62 -5.83
C LEU A 121 -14.12 -28.70 -6.79
N TYR A 122 -12.87 -28.60 -7.24
CA TYR A 122 -12.24 -29.61 -8.10
C TYR A 122 -12.13 -30.96 -7.39
N GLN A 123 -11.68 -31.00 -6.15
CA GLN A 123 -11.57 -32.21 -5.36
C GLN A 123 -12.94 -32.87 -5.16
N ALA A 124 -13.98 -32.10 -4.92
CA ALA A 124 -15.34 -32.61 -4.67
C ALA A 124 -16.08 -33.01 -5.94
N SER A 125 -15.84 -32.38 -7.09
CA SER A 125 -16.74 -32.46 -8.25
C SER A 125 -16.02 -32.64 -9.60
N GLY A 126 -14.70 -32.66 -9.62
CA GLY A 126 -13.85 -32.86 -10.81
C GLY A 126 -13.71 -31.65 -11.74
N PRO A 127 -12.93 -31.78 -12.83
CA PRO A 127 -12.45 -30.67 -13.63
C PRO A 127 -13.55 -29.91 -14.41
N ARG A 128 -14.69 -30.56 -14.67
CA ARG A 128 -15.82 -29.92 -15.38
C ARG A 128 -16.47 -28.78 -14.60
N LYS A 129 -16.18 -28.66 -13.31
CA LYS A 129 -16.73 -27.61 -12.45
C LYS A 129 -15.83 -26.36 -12.36
N ILE A 130 -14.62 -26.42 -12.87
CA ILE A 130 -13.73 -25.24 -12.93
C ILE A 130 -14.34 -24.19 -13.84
N SER A 131 -14.47 -22.98 -13.32
CA SER A 131 -15.02 -21.84 -14.05
C SER A 131 -14.11 -21.43 -15.22
N PRO A 132 -14.65 -21.04 -16.40
CA PRO A 132 -13.85 -20.42 -17.46
C PRO A 132 -13.24 -19.07 -17.05
N PHE A 133 -13.75 -18.47 -15.98
CA PHE A 133 -13.24 -17.24 -15.41
C PHE A 133 -12.19 -17.47 -14.31
N PHE A 134 -11.83 -18.71 -14.00
CA PHE A 134 -10.85 -19.01 -12.95
C PHE A 134 -9.52 -18.27 -13.19
N ILE A 135 -8.90 -18.47 -14.35
CA ILE A 135 -7.63 -17.79 -14.66
C ILE A 135 -7.78 -16.28 -14.70
N PRO A 136 -8.71 -15.67 -15.48
CA PRO A 136 -8.88 -14.23 -15.45
C PRO A 136 -9.27 -13.65 -14.09
N GLY A 137 -9.90 -14.44 -13.23
CA GLY A 137 -10.29 -14.04 -11.88
C GLY A 137 -9.15 -14.07 -10.86
N THR A 138 -8.02 -14.73 -11.16
CA THR A 138 -6.92 -14.94 -10.21
C THR A 138 -5.63 -14.21 -10.55
N ILE A 139 -5.36 -13.92 -11.82
CA ILE A 139 -4.08 -13.35 -12.24
C ILE A 139 -3.99 -11.85 -11.93
N ILE A 140 -2.81 -11.44 -11.49
CA ILE A 140 -2.59 -10.14 -10.82
C ILE A 140 -2.82 -8.94 -11.75
N ASN A 141 -2.51 -9.05 -13.04
CA ASN A 141 -2.67 -7.96 -13.98
C ASN A 141 -4.13 -7.61 -14.31
N MET A 142 -5.10 -8.36 -13.79
CA MET A 142 -6.51 -8.15 -14.11
C MET A 142 -7.16 -6.96 -13.40
N ILE A 143 -6.53 -6.38 -12.38
CA ILE A 143 -6.95 -5.07 -11.88
C ILE A 143 -6.71 -4.02 -12.99
N SER A 144 -5.47 -3.95 -13.48
CA SER A 144 -5.07 -3.01 -14.54
C SER A 144 -5.86 -3.26 -15.82
N GLY A 145 -6.01 -4.54 -16.23
CA GLY A 145 -6.78 -4.91 -17.42
C GLY A 145 -8.24 -4.49 -17.37
N ASN A 146 -8.94 -4.78 -16.27
CA ASN A 146 -10.36 -4.42 -16.15
C ASN A 146 -10.56 -2.91 -16.05
N LEU A 147 -9.71 -2.17 -15.32
CA LEU A 147 -9.81 -0.72 -15.24
C LEU A 147 -9.59 -0.06 -16.62
N SER A 148 -8.59 -0.58 -17.37
CA SER A 148 -8.31 -0.17 -18.74
C SER A 148 -9.54 -0.37 -19.67
N ILE A 149 -10.15 -1.55 -19.61
CA ILE A 149 -11.36 -1.86 -20.38
C ILE A 149 -12.54 -0.95 -19.99
N MET A 150 -12.72 -0.75 -18.67
CA MET A 150 -13.84 0.02 -18.12
C MET A 150 -13.84 1.48 -18.58
N PHE A 151 -12.65 2.10 -18.61
CA PHE A 151 -12.50 3.52 -18.93
C PHE A 151 -11.92 3.78 -20.34
N GLY A 152 -11.63 2.74 -21.12
CA GLY A 152 -11.04 2.90 -22.46
C GLY A 152 -9.60 3.40 -22.46
N LEU A 153 -8.81 3.04 -21.45
CA LEU A 153 -7.41 3.48 -21.29
C LEU A 153 -6.51 2.62 -22.18
N LYS A 154 -5.77 3.23 -23.09
CA LYS A 154 -4.98 2.53 -24.12
C LYS A 154 -3.47 2.71 -23.95
N GLY A 155 -3.02 3.40 -22.90
CA GLY A 155 -1.61 3.56 -22.56
C GLY A 155 -1.01 2.29 -21.95
N PRO A 156 0.19 2.36 -21.33
CA PRO A 156 0.83 1.22 -20.69
C PRO A 156 -0.10 0.50 -19.71
N ASN A 157 -0.15 -0.83 -19.79
CA ASN A 157 -1.01 -1.66 -18.93
C ASN A 157 -0.17 -2.78 -18.34
N VAL A 158 0.21 -2.62 -17.06
CA VAL A 158 1.15 -3.51 -16.38
C VAL A 158 0.70 -3.81 -14.95
N ALA A 159 1.28 -4.84 -14.35
CA ALA A 159 1.16 -5.13 -12.93
C ALA A 159 2.51 -5.56 -12.38
N ILE A 160 2.88 -5.03 -11.22
CA ILE A 160 4.12 -5.35 -10.53
C ILE A 160 3.83 -6.33 -9.41
N VAL A 161 4.77 -7.26 -9.17
CA VAL A 161 4.70 -8.23 -8.08
C VAL A 161 6.05 -8.26 -7.38
N THR A 162 6.14 -7.61 -6.21
CA THR A 162 7.34 -7.52 -5.39
C THR A 162 7.01 -7.61 -3.89
N ALA A 163 6.20 -8.62 -3.55
CA ALA A 163 5.74 -8.87 -2.18
C ALA A 163 5.17 -7.59 -1.52
N CYS A 164 5.61 -7.27 -0.30
CA CYS A 164 5.12 -6.10 0.44
C CYS A 164 5.49 -4.74 -0.18
N THR A 165 6.36 -4.71 -1.19
CA THR A 165 6.81 -3.49 -1.87
C THR A 165 6.02 -3.22 -3.16
N THR A 166 5.14 -4.14 -3.55
CA THR A 166 4.40 -4.11 -4.82
C THR A 166 3.76 -2.74 -5.13
N GLY A 167 2.95 -2.21 -4.23
CA GLY A 167 2.25 -0.94 -4.46
C GLY A 167 3.21 0.25 -4.58
N THR A 168 4.29 0.26 -3.80
CA THR A 168 5.35 1.29 -3.87
C THR A 168 6.08 1.25 -5.20
N HIS A 169 6.46 0.06 -5.68
CA HIS A 169 7.09 -0.12 -6.98
C HIS A 169 6.14 0.22 -8.13
N SER A 170 4.86 -0.18 -8.03
CA SER A 170 3.85 0.18 -9.04
C SER A 170 3.72 1.69 -9.21
N ILE A 171 3.68 2.45 -8.11
CA ILE A 171 3.63 3.91 -8.13
C ILE A 171 4.94 4.51 -8.67
N GLY A 172 6.08 4.02 -8.20
CA GLY A 172 7.39 4.52 -8.62
C GLY A 172 7.69 4.28 -10.09
N ASP A 173 7.42 3.08 -10.60
CA ASP A 173 7.65 2.76 -12.02
C ASP A 173 6.63 3.46 -12.93
N ALA A 174 5.38 3.62 -12.49
CA ALA A 174 4.39 4.43 -13.19
C ALA A 174 4.83 5.89 -13.31
N SER A 175 5.44 6.45 -12.24
CA SER A 175 6.00 7.81 -12.31
C SER A 175 7.12 7.93 -13.35
N ARG A 176 7.99 6.91 -13.45
CA ARG A 176 9.04 6.87 -14.46
C ARG A 176 8.49 6.81 -15.89
N MET A 177 7.42 6.04 -16.12
CA MET A 177 6.75 6.03 -17.44
C MET A 177 6.28 7.43 -17.85
N ILE A 178 5.77 8.22 -16.89
CA ILE A 178 5.41 9.62 -17.14
C ILE A 178 6.66 10.47 -17.36
N GLU A 179 7.69 10.34 -16.52
CA GLU A 179 8.94 11.09 -16.62
C GLU A 179 9.66 10.87 -17.96
N TYR A 180 9.65 9.66 -18.47
CA TYR A 180 10.24 9.30 -19.77
C TYR A 180 9.34 9.62 -20.97
N GLY A 181 8.06 9.92 -20.75
CA GLY A 181 7.13 10.31 -21.81
C GLY A 181 6.36 9.16 -22.44
N ASP A 182 6.37 7.95 -21.86
CA ASP A 182 5.56 6.81 -22.33
C ASP A 182 4.06 7.06 -22.08
N ALA A 183 3.71 7.79 -21.03
CA ALA A 183 2.35 8.20 -20.68
C ALA A 183 2.33 9.65 -20.20
N ASP A 184 1.15 10.26 -20.18
CA ASP A 184 0.89 11.54 -19.51
C ASP A 184 0.17 11.35 -18.20
N VAL A 185 -0.57 10.24 -18.06
CA VAL A 185 -1.30 9.85 -16.86
C VAL A 185 -1.12 8.36 -16.60
N MET A 186 -0.91 7.98 -15.34
CA MET A 186 -0.90 6.58 -14.89
C MET A 186 -1.78 6.42 -13.65
N ILE A 187 -2.69 5.45 -13.67
CA ILE A 187 -3.42 5.04 -12.48
C ILE A 187 -2.59 3.94 -11.81
N ALA A 188 -2.09 4.20 -10.62
CA ALA A 188 -1.07 3.33 -10.00
C ALA A 188 -1.36 3.03 -8.53
N GLY A 189 -0.96 1.87 -8.08
CA GLY A 189 -1.15 1.47 -6.68
C GLY A 189 -1.01 -0.03 -6.45
N GLY A 190 -1.68 -0.50 -5.42
CA GLY A 190 -1.69 -1.93 -5.07
C GLY A 190 -2.97 -2.34 -4.36
N ALA A 191 -3.30 -3.63 -4.48
CA ALA A 191 -4.42 -4.25 -3.82
C ALA A 191 -4.05 -5.65 -3.32
N GLU A 192 -4.70 -6.10 -2.26
CA GLU A 192 -4.53 -7.47 -1.73
C GLU A 192 -5.80 -7.94 -1.03
N ALA A 193 -6.12 -9.22 -1.16
CA ALA A 193 -7.21 -9.89 -0.42
C ALA A 193 -6.75 -11.28 0.05
N ALA A 194 -5.65 -11.31 0.81
CA ALA A 194 -4.98 -12.54 1.19
C ALA A 194 -5.37 -13.08 2.57
N ILE A 195 -6.45 -12.60 3.19
CA ILE A 195 -6.96 -13.18 4.45
C ILE A 195 -7.73 -14.46 4.11
N THR A 196 -6.99 -15.55 3.90
CA THR A 196 -7.47 -16.88 3.55
C THR A 196 -6.81 -17.93 4.45
N ARG A 197 -7.34 -19.15 4.44
CA ARG A 197 -6.81 -20.24 5.26
C ARG A 197 -5.36 -20.58 4.93
N LEU A 198 -5.00 -20.69 3.65
CA LEU A 198 -3.63 -21.02 3.24
C LEU A 198 -2.66 -19.89 3.51
N SER A 199 -3.04 -18.66 3.24
CA SER A 199 -2.18 -17.51 3.52
C SER A 199 -1.95 -17.32 5.02
N LEU A 200 -3.02 -17.37 5.84
CA LEU A 200 -2.91 -17.29 7.29
C LEU A 200 -2.03 -18.41 7.83
N GLY A 201 -2.29 -19.66 7.38
CA GLY A 201 -1.51 -20.83 7.77
C GLY A 201 -0.04 -20.74 7.37
N GLY A 202 0.25 -20.25 6.16
CA GLY A 202 1.60 -20.06 5.65
C GLY A 202 2.41 -19.05 6.47
N PHE A 203 1.84 -17.86 6.74
CA PHE A 203 2.50 -16.86 7.57
C PHE A 203 2.60 -17.27 9.04
N ALA A 204 1.61 -17.99 9.58
CA ALA A 204 1.67 -18.56 10.93
C ALA A 204 2.78 -19.64 11.05
N ALA A 205 2.92 -20.51 10.05
CA ALA A 205 4.00 -21.51 9.98
C ALA A 205 5.39 -20.84 9.91
N ALA A 206 5.49 -19.69 9.25
CA ALA A 206 6.71 -18.87 9.22
C ALA A 206 6.95 -18.09 10.52
N ARG A 207 6.05 -18.16 11.51
CA ARG A 207 6.10 -17.43 12.78
C ARG A 207 6.21 -15.92 12.58
N ALA A 208 5.55 -15.40 11.56
CA ALA A 208 5.62 -14.00 11.21
C ALA A 208 4.47 -13.17 11.79
N LEU A 209 3.36 -13.83 12.22
CA LEU A 209 2.13 -13.19 12.69
C LEU A 209 2.14 -12.97 14.21
N SER A 210 1.50 -11.89 14.64
CA SER A 210 1.13 -11.68 16.03
C SER A 210 0.16 -12.77 16.51
N THR A 211 0.36 -13.23 17.73
CA THR A 211 -0.50 -14.20 18.40
C THR A 211 -1.35 -13.57 19.52
N ARG A 212 -1.43 -12.24 19.54
CA ARG A 212 -2.25 -11.46 20.49
C ARG A 212 -3.74 -11.53 20.10
N ASN A 213 -4.34 -12.70 20.30
CA ASN A 213 -5.70 -12.99 19.89
C ASN A 213 -6.76 -12.40 20.83
N ASP A 214 -6.40 -12.20 22.11
CA ASP A 214 -7.34 -11.75 23.16
C ASP A 214 -7.70 -10.26 23.04
N ASP A 215 -6.83 -9.46 22.41
CA ASP A 215 -7.03 -8.03 22.20
C ASP A 215 -6.64 -7.63 20.78
N PRO A 216 -7.51 -7.91 19.78
CA PRO A 216 -7.22 -7.67 18.38
C PRO A 216 -6.80 -6.24 18.05
N ALA A 217 -7.46 -5.26 18.66
CA ALA A 217 -7.22 -3.84 18.39
C ALA A 217 -5.80 -3.40 18.75
N THR A 218 -5.13 -4.11 19.66
CA THR A 218 -3.75 -3.83 20.10
C THR A 218 -2.71 -4.81 19.55
N ALA A 219 -3.10 -5.73 18.67
CA ALA A 219 -2.21 -6.77 18.17
C ALA A 219 -1.09 -6.19 17.26
N SER A 220 -1.41 -5.20 16.41
CA SER A 220 -0.40 -4.48 15.63
C SER A 220 0.09 -3.26 16.43
N ARG A 221 1.37 -3.30 16.81
CA ARG A 221 2.01 -2.32 17.72
C ARG A 221 3.45 -2.01 17.31
N PRO A 222 3.65 -1.40 16.11
CA PRO A 222 5.00 -1.07 15.67
C PRO A 222 5.79 -0.30 16.72
N TRP A 223 7.07 -0.70 16.93
CA TRP A 223 8.02 -0.12 17.90
C TRP A 223 7.64 -0.22 19.38
N ASP A 224 6.53 -0.83 19.72
CA ASP A 224 6.25 -1.20 21.13
C ASP A 224 7.14 -2.39 21.52
N LYS A 225 7.58 -2.41 22.78
CA LYS A 225 8.46 -3.46 23.31
C LYS A 225 7.85 -4.85 23.26
N ASP A 226 6.51 -4.93 23.40
CA ASP A 226 5.77 -6.19 23.46
C ASP A 226 5.20 -6.62 22.09
N ARG A 227 5.71 -6.06 20.97
CA ARG A 227 5.34 -6.48 19.61
C ARG A 227 5.83 -7.90 19.34
N ASP A 228 5.02 -8.72 18.70
CA ASP A 228 5.29 -10.16 18.50
C ASP A 228 5.12 -10.65 17.06
N GLY A 229 4.82 -9.77 16.11
CA GLY A 229 4.60 -10.12 14.72
C GLY A 229 3.63 -9.16 14.02
N PHE A 230 3.50 -9.28 12.71
CA PHE A 230 2.55 -8.45 11.99
C PHE A 230 1.12 -9.03 12.05
N VAL A 231 0.14 -8.19 11.81
CA VAL A 231 -1.25 -8.59 11.60
C VAL A 231 -1.57 -8.46 10.12
N MET A 232 -2.13 -9.51 9.50
CA MET A 232 -2.56 -9.44 8.09
C MET A 232 -3.67 -8.40 7.93
N GLY A 233 -3.61 -7.66 6.83
CA GLY A 233 -4.67 -6.75 6.38
C GLY A 233 -5.01 -7.00 4.92
N GLU A 234 -6.13 -6.45 4.47
CA GLU A 234 -6.57 -6.49 3.07
C GLU A 234 -7.11 -5.14 2.62
N GLY A 235 -7.23 -4.94 1.32
CA GLY A 235 -7.76 -3.71 0.73
C GLY A 235 -6.93 -3.22 -0.46
N ALA A 236 -7.05 -1.94 -0.77
CA ALA A 236 -6.37 -1.29 -1.88
C ALA A 236 -6.11 0.19 -1.61
N GLY A 237 -5.02 0.69 -2.19
CA GLY A 237 -4.77 2.11 -2.32
C GLY A 237 -4.29 2.43 -3.72
N VAL A 238 -4.96 3.36 -4.37
CA VAL A 238 -4.72 3.74 -5.76
C VAL A 238 -4.65 5.25 -5.89
N MET A 239 -3.76 5.74 -6.74
CA MET A 239 -3.66 7.15 -7.06
C MET A 239 -3.58 7.37 -8.58
N VAL A 240 -4.01 8.53 -9.01
CA VAL A 240 -3.78 9.03 -10.37
C VAL A 240 -2.53 9.89 -10.34
N LEU A 241 -1.50 9.44 -11.05
CA LEU A 241 -0.28 10.19 -11.33
C LEU A 241 -0.42 10.89 -12.67
N GLU A 242 -0.02 12.14 -12.73
CA GLU A 242 -0.20 12.96 -13.92
C GLU A 242 1.00 13.86 -14.17
N GLU A 243 1.34 14.10 -15.41
CA GLU A 243 2.36 15.08 -15.79
C GLU A 243 1.90 16.48 -15.34
N TYR A 244 2.80 17.23 -14.73
CA TYR A 244 2.47 18.49 -14.05
C TYR A 244 1.85 19.57 -14.95
N GLU A 245 2.42 19.80 -16.15
CA GLU A 245 1.88 20.79 -17.07
C GLU A 245 0.56 20.33 -17.69
N HIS A 246 0.38 19.02 -17.88
CA HIS A 246 -0.89 18.44 -18.29
C HIS A 246 -1.97 18.70 -17.22
N ALA A 247 -1.66 18.41 -15.95
CA ALA A 247 -2.57 18.64 -14.82
C ALA A 247 -2.96 20.12 -14.69
N LYS A 248 -1.98 21.02 -14.79
CA LYS A 248 -2.22 22.47 -14.75
C LYS A 248 -3.09 22.96 -15.90
N LYS A 249 -2.83 22.49 -17.13
CA LYS A 249 -3.57 22.90 -18.33
C LYS A 249 -5.06 22.58 -18.22
N ARG A 250 -5.43 21.47 -17.59
CA ARG A 250 -6.83 21.11 -17.39
C ARG A 250 -7.43 21.61 -16.06
N GLY A 251 -6.67 22.34 -15.25
CA GLY A 251 -7.12 22.85 -13.95
C GLY A 251 -7.34 21.77 -12.90
N ALA A 252 -6.57 20.69 -12.95
CA ALA A 252 -6.70 19.58 -12.00
C ALA A 252 -6.40 20.01 -10.56
N LYS A 253 -7.11 19.43 -9.61
CA LYS A 253 -6.69 19.43 -8.21
C LYS A 253 -5.38 18.66 -8.08
N ILE A 254 -4.41 19.23 -7.40
CA ILE A 254 -3.13 18.57 -7.13
C ILE A 254 -2.98 18.39 -5.62
N TYR A 255 -2.75 17.16 -5.19
CA TYR A 255 -2.56 16.81 -3.79
C TYR A 255 -1.11 16.98 -3.34
N ALA A 256 -0.17 16.48 -4.15
CA ALA A 256 1.27 16.55 -3.90
C ALA A 256 2.04 16.26 -5.21
N GLU A 257 3.34 16.51 -5.23
CA GLU A 257 4.26 16.05 -6.26
C GLU A 257 4.96 14.76 -5.80
N LEU A 258 5.01 13.75 -6.65
CA LEU A 258 5.91 12.61 -6.48
C LEU A 258 7.27 12.99 -7.06
N SER A 259 8.18 13.43 -6.18
CA SER A 259 9.45 14.05 -6.57
C SER A 259 10.61 13.05 -6.65
N GLY A 260 10.50 11.90 -5.97
CA GLY A 260 11.58 10.93 -5.98
C GLY A 260 11.14 9.48 -5.76
N TYR A 261 11.89 8.56 -6.36
CA TYR A 261 11.72 7.12 -6.23
C TYR A 261 13.06 6.43 -6.13
N GLY A 262 13.22 5.55 -5.14
CA GLY A 262 14.42 4.77 -4.90
C GLY A 262 14.11 3.30 -4.70
N MET A 263 14.95 2.45 -5.27
CA MET A 263 14.90 0.99 -5.11
C MET A 263 16.24 0.45 -4.64
N SER A 264 16.20 -0.71 -3.98
CA SER A 264 17.38 -1.51 -3.69
C SER A 264 17.02 -2.96 -3.44
N ALA A 265 18.01 -3.84 -3.41
CA ALA A 265 17.88 -5.22 -2.97
C ALA A 265 18.83 -5.49 -1.80
N ASP A 266 18.39 -6.29 -0.82
CA ASP A 266 19.22 -6.68 0.33
C ASP A 266 20.33 -7.64 -0.08
N ALA A 267 20.05 -8.54 -1.02
CA ALA A 267 20.96 -9.62 -1.43
C ALA A 267 21.50 -10.41 -0.21
N TYR A 268 20.63 -10.67 0.77
CA TYR A 268 21.01 -11.24 2.06
C TYR A 268 20.24 -12.52 2.38
N HIS A 269 18.93 -12.43 2.61
CA HIS A 269 18.09 -13.56 3.01
C HIS A 269 16.66 -13.40 2.46
N MET A 270 15.97 -14.52 2.28
CA MET A 270 14.63 -14.56 1.69
C MET A 270 13.59 -13.79 2.52
N THR A 271 13.66 -13.85 3.85
CA THR A 271 12.67 -13.25 4.76
C THR A 271 13.28 -12.41 5.88
N ALA A 272 14.56 -12.64 6.25
CA ALA A 272 15.19 -11.87 7.31
C ALA A 272 15.56 -10.47 6.83
N PRO A 273 15.17 -9.41 7.57
CA PRO A 273 15.46 -8.03 7.18
C PRO A 273 16.95 -7.70 7.30
N ASN A 274 17.40 -6.76 6.47
CA ASN A 274 18.72 -6.16 6.50
C ASN A 274 18.58 -4.64 6.58
N MET A 275 19.49 -3.97 7.27
CA MET A 275 19.46 -2.51 7.42
C MET A 275 19.96 -1.80 6.15
N ASP A 276 20.93 -2.37 5.42
CA ASP A 276 21.62 -1.67 4.33
C ASP A 276 20.73 -1.45 3.10
N GLY A 277 19.92 -2.44 2.72
CA GLY A 277 18.98 -2.30 1.60
C GLY A 277 18.00 -1.16 1.80
N PRO A 278 17.22 -1.13 2.90
CA PRO A 278 16.36 -0.03 3.27
C PRO A 278 17.04 1.34 3.27
N ARG A 279 18.24 1.44 3.87
CA ARG A 279 19.05 2.67 3.88
C ARG A 279 19.34 3.16 2.45
N ARG A 280 19.78 2.24 1.56
CA ARG A 280 20.08 2.59 0.16
C ARG A 280 18.82 3.01 -0.62
N SER A 281 17.69 2.34 -0.40
CA SER A 281 16.41 2.70 -1.02
C SER A 281 16.01 4.14 -0.66
N MET A 282 16.04 4.51 0.62
CA MET A 282 15.75 5.86 1.09
C MET A 282 16.70 6.90 0.47
N ARG A 283 18.00 6.64 0.49
CA ARG A 283 18.99 7.55 -0.11
C ARG A 283 18.82 7.70 -1.61
N ASN A 284 18.54 6.62 -2.32
CA ASN A 284 18.26 6.65 -3.75
C ASN A 284 17.02 7.49 -4.07
N ALA A 285 15.95 7.41 -3.23
CA ALA A 285 14.75 8.22 -3.40
C ALA A 285 15.04 9.71 -3.18
N MET A 286 15.76 10.07 -2.12
CA MET A 286 16.15 11.47 -1.86
C MET A 286 17.09 12.01 -2.95
N ASN A 287 18.06 11.23 -3.40
CA ASN A 287 18.94 11.61 -4.51
C ASN A 287 18.16 11.82 -5.81
N ASN A 288 17.18 10.96 -6.09
CA ASN A 288 16.31 11.09 -7.27
C ASN A 288 15.41 12.34 -7.19
N ALA A 289 14.99 12.70 -5.95
CA ALA A 289 14.26 13.94 -5.68
C ALA A 289 15.16 15.20 -5.71
N GLY A 290 16.48 15.05 -5.71
CA GLY A 290 17.43 16.15 -5.66
C GLY A 290 17.44 16.90 -4.32
N ILE A 291 17.16 16.20 -3.21
CA ILE A 291 17.08 16.78 -1.86
C ILE A 291 18.10 16.17 -0.92
N ASN A 292 18.49 16.94 0.08
CA ASN A 292 19.26 16.45 1.22
C ASN A 292 18.33 15.83 2.28
N PRO A 293 18.84 14.96 3.16
CA PRO A 293 18.03 14.33 4.21
C PRO A 293 17.30 15.32 5.13
N ASP A 294 17.89 16.49 5.41
CA ASP A 294 17.34 17.54 6.28
C ASP A 294 16.12 18.26 5.70
N ALA A 295 15.82 18.05 4.41
CA ALA A 295 14.61 18.57 3.78
C ALA A 295 13.34 17.78 4.13
N VAL A 296 13.45 16.53 4.66
CA VAL A 296 12.32 15.66 4.99
C VAL A 296 11.86 15.91 6.43
N GLN A 297 10.56 16.02 6.66
CA GLN A 297 9.96 16.17 8.00
C GLN A 297 9.23 14.91 8.46
N PHE A 298 8.71 14.11 7.54
CA PHE A 298 7.82 13.00 7.85
C PHE A 298 8.24 11.73 7.10
N VAL A 299 8.21 10.60 7.81
CA VAL A 299 8.42 9.27 7.23
C VAL A 299 7.24 8.37 7.56
N ASN A 300 6.49 7.95 6.54
CA ASN A 300 5.58 6.82 6.68
C ASN A 300 6.38 5.53 6.47
N ALA A 301 6.65 4.84 7.55
CA ALA A 301 7.54 3.69 7.59
C ALA A 301 6.86 2.40 7.12
N HIS A 302 7.67 1.39 6.86
CA HIS A 302 7.18 0.03 6.69
C HIS A 302 6.58 -0.51 7.98
N GLY A 303 7.28 -0.40 9.11
CA GLY A 303 6.79 -0.55 10.49
C GLY A 303 5.74 -1.66 10.67
N THR A 304 6.14 -2.93 10.54
CA THR A 304 5.22 -4.06 10.48
C THR A 304 4.80 -4.63 11.84
N SER A 305 5.33 -4.11 12.95
CA SER A 305 5.14 -4.69 14.30
C SER A 305 5.89 -6.02 14.51
N THR A 306 6.96 -6.24 13.75
CA THR A 306 7.85 -7.38 13.96
C THR A 306 9.08 -6.97 14.78
N PRO A 307 9.57 -7.82 15.72
CA PRO A 307 10.69 -7.47 16.57
C PRO A 307 11.93 -6.99 15.79
N LEU A 308 12.38 -7.79 14.81
CA LEU A 308 13.57 -7.47 14.01
C LEU A 308 13.30 -6.40 12.93
N GLY A 309 12.13 -6.42 12.30
CA GLY A 309 11.81 -5.51 11.20
C GLY A 309 11.82 -4.05 11.65
N ASP A 310 11.13 -3.76 12.74
CA ASP A 310 10.97 -2.40 13.26
C ASP A 310 12.32 -1.84 13.80
N ALA A 311 13.12 -2.66 14.48
CA ALA A 311 14.45 -2.26 14.94
C ALA A 311 15.40 -1.99 13.76
N ASN A 312 15.40 -2.87 12.74
CA ASN A 312 16.22 -2.68 11.54
C ASN A 312 15.81 -1.42 10.76
N GLU A 313 14.52 -1.15 10.62
CA GLU A 313 14.05 0.08 9.94
C GLU A 313 14.45 1.33 10.73
N THR A 314 14.32 1.32 12.06
CA THR A 314 14.81 2.41 12.91
C THR A 314 16.29 2.70 12.65
N ASN A 315 17.13 1.68 12.62
CA ASN A 315 18.55 1.81 12.34
C ASN A 315 18.82 2.26 10.89
N ALA A 316 18.04 1.79 9.93
CA ALA A 316 18.13 2.21 8.53
C ALA A 316 17.78 3.70 8.35
N ILE A 317 16.74 4.19 9.05
CA ILE A 317 16.36 5.62 9.07
C ILE A 317 17.51 6.44 9.68
N LYS A 318 18.05 6.04 10.84
CA LYS A 318 19.22 6.72 11.45
C LYS A 318 20.41 6.78 10.49
N ALA A 319 20.72 5.68 9.81
CA ALA A 319 21.83 5.62 8.86
C ALA A 319 21.58 6.40 7.56
N ALA A 320 20.31 6.58 7.14
CA ALA A 320 19.97 7.37 5.96
C ALA A 320 19.95 8.88 6.24
N PHE A 321 19.49 9.28 7.42
CA PHE A 321 19.23 10.68 7.79
C PHE A 321 20.28 11.29 8.74
N GLY A 322 21.15 10.48 9.35
CA GLY A 322 22.14 10.95 10.35
C GLY A 322 21.44 11.59 11.57
N GLU A 323 21.99 12.66 12.09
CA GLU A 323 21.43 13.40 13.23
C GLU A 323 20.02 13.97 12.95
N HIS A 324 19.65 14.16 11.68
CA HIS A 324 18.34 14.63 11.31
C HIS A 324 17.23 13.59 11.61
N ALA A 325 17.57 12.30 11.74
CA ALA A 325 16.63 11.25 12.09
C ALA A 325 15.85 11.55 13.39
N TYR A 326 16.49 12.21 14.36
CA TYR A 326 15.87 12.61 15.63
C TYR A 326 14.97 13.85 15.55
N LYS A 327 14.87 14.47 14.37
CA LYS A 327 13.97 15.59 14.08
C LYS A 327 12.78 15.17 13.20
N LEU A 328 12.80 13.94 12.69
CA LEU A 328 11.73 13.38 11.90
C LEU A 328 10.55 12.98 12.80
N VAL A 329 9.35 13.09 12.26
CA VAL A 329 8.20 12.34 12.75
C VAL A 329 8.06 11.10 11.86
N VAL A 330 8.09 9.93 12.47
CA VAL A 330 7.92 8.63 11.80
C VAL A 330 6.58 8.05 12.22
N ASN A 331 5.86 7.39 11.31
CA ASN A 331 4.67 6.64 11.71
C ASN A 331 4.54 5.32 10.97
N SER A 332 3.71 4.43 11.50
CA SER A 332 3.20 3.27 10.79
C SER A 332 1.68 3.17 10.94
N THR A 333 0.98 3.35 9.83
CA THR A 333 -0.46 3.18 9.76
C THR A 333 -0.90 1.71 9.84
N LYS A 334 0.04 0.78 9.73
CA LYS A 334 -0.20 -0.66 9.95
C LYS A 334 -0.63 -0.97 11.38
N SER A 335 -0.38 -0.08 12.33
CA SER A 335 -0.95 -0.18 13.68
C SER A 335 -2.48 -0.20 13.67
N MET A 336 -3.12 0.41 12.65
CA MET A 336 -4.58 0.51 12.50
C MET A 336 -5.13 -0.39 11.39
N THR A 337 -4.41 -0.54 10.28
CA THR A 337 -4.89 -1.29 9.11
C THR A 337 -4.44 -2.74 9.06
N GLY A 338 -3.45 -3.13 9.88
CA GLY A 338 -2.67 -4.33 9.60
C GLY A 338 -1.80 -4.15 8.35
N HIS A 339 -1.14 -5.22 7.93
CA HIS A 339 -0.24 -5.24 6.79
C HIS A 339 -0.96 -5.80 5.55
N LEU A 340 -1.26 -4.94 4.58
CA LEU A 340 -1.95 -5.31 3.34
C LEU A 340 -1.02 -5.98 2.31
N LEU A 341 0.16 -6.44 2.69
CA LEU A 341 1.11 -7.08 1.77
C LEU A 341 1.34 -6.24 0.50
N GLY A 342 0.96 -6.74 -0.68
CA GLY A 342 1.11 -6.01 -1.94
C GLY A 342 0.27 -4.73 -2.05
N GLY A 343 -0.84 -4.66 -1.35
CA GLY A 343 -1.68 -3.46 -1.27
C GLY A 343 -1.13 -2.36 -0.35
N ALA A 344 -0.22 -2.72 0.58
CA ALA A 344 0.28 -1.82 1.60
C ALA A 344 0.92 -0.54 1.03
N GLY A 345 1.79 -0.69 0.03
CA GLY A 345 2.47 0.45 -0.59
C GLY A 345 1.52 1.46 -1.23
N GLY A 346 0.45 0.98 -1.86
CA GLY A 346 -0.60 1.83 -2.44
C GLY A 346 -1.36 2.60 -1.38
N LEU A 347 -1.93 1.89 -0.39
CA LEU A 347 -2.71 2.50 0.69
C LEU A 347 -1.92 3.54 1.49
N GLU A 348 -0.73 3.17 1.91
CA GLU A 348 0.14 4.02 2.72
C GLU A 348 0.68 5.22 1.95
N SER A 349 0.88 5.11 0.63
CA SER A 349 1.21 6.25 -0.23
C SER A 349 0.06 7.25 -0.31
N VAL A 350 -1.20 6.78 -0.40
CA VAL A 350 -2.38 7.65 -0.32
C VAL A 350 -2.40 8.38 1.03
N PHE A 351 -2.16 7.69 2.14
CA PHE A 351 -2.12 8.33 3.46
C PHE A 351 -0.95 9.30 3.61
N THR A 352 0.20 9.03 3.01
CA THR A 352 1.35 9.95 2.99
C THR A 352 1.03 11.24 2.23
N VAL A 353 0.39 11.12 1.07
CA VAL A 353 -0.08 12.28 0.29
C VAL A 353 -1.11 13.10 1.07
N LEU A 354 -2.05 12.44 1.74
CA LEU A 354 -3.03 13.11 2.60
C LEU A 354 -2.39 13.79 3.82
N SER A 355 -1.31 13.23 4.36
CA SER A 355 -0.53 13.86 5.44
C SER A 355 0.09 15.19 4.98
N ILE A 356 0.65 15.22 3.78
CA ILE A 356 1.16 16.47 3.17
C ILE A 356 0.01 17.43 2.90
N TYR A 357 -1.07 16.97 2.30
CA TYR A 357 -2.18 17.82 1.90
C TYR A 357 -2.87 18.50 3.09
N ASN A 358 -3.07 17.73 4.18
CA ASN A 358 -3.73 18.22 5.41
C ASN A 358 -2.75 18.73 6.47
N GLN A 359 -1.44 18.60 6.28
CA GLN A 359 -0.39 19.02 7.23
C GLN A 359 -0.52 18.36 8.60
N VAL A 360 -0.78 17.04 8.60
CA VAL A 360 -1.02 16.25 9.81
C VAL A 360 -0.35 14.86 9.67
N SER A 361 0.33 14.40 10.71
CA SER A 361 0.80 13.02 10.83
C SER A 361 -0.28 12.17 11.51
N PRO A 362 -0.76 11.08 10.88
CA PRO A 362 -1.53 10.08 11.59
C PRO A 362 -0.71 9.45 12.72
N PRO A 363 -1.36 8.93 13.78
CA PRO A 363 -0.64 8.27 14.86
C PRO A 363 -0.12 6.88 14.47
N THR A 364 0.91 6.43 15.16
CA THR A 364 1.15 5.00 15.39
C THR A 364 0.46 4.63 16.68
N ILE A 365 -0.66 3.91 16.62
CA ILE A 365 -1.37 3.50 17.85
C ILE A 365 -0.69 2.29 18.49
N ASN A 366 -1.04 2.04 19.76
CA ASN A 366 -0.60 0.88 20.55
C ASN A 366 0.88 0.92 20.99
N ILE A 367 1.53 2.06 20.98
CA ILE A 367 2.83 2.24 21.63
C ILE A 367 2.56 2.57 23.12
N PHE A 368 2.47 1.53 23.95
CA PHE A 368 2.30 1.68 25.39
C PHE A 368 3.62 1.74 26.12
N ASN A 369 4.63 1.03 25.58
CA ASN A 369 5.97 0.98 26.11
C ASN A 369 6.95 0.93 24.92
N GLN A 370 7.43 2.09 24.48
CA GLN A 370 8.31 2.19 23.35
C GLN A 370 9.60 1.38 23.59
N ASP A 371 9.98 0.57 22.59
CA ASP A 371 11.21 -0.21 22.65
C ASP A 371 12.44 0.72 22.74
N PRO A 372 13.29 0.58 23.76
CA PRO A 372 14.50 1.43 23.90
C PRO A 372 15.46 1.37 22.70
N GLU A 373 15.47 0.28 21.92
CA GLU A 373 16.25 0.17 20.69
C GLU A 373 15.65 0.99 19.53
N CYS A 374 14.37 1.39 19.67
CA CYS A 374 13.62 2.17 18.70
C CYS A 374 13.37 3.57 19.28
N ASP A 375 14.39 4.44 19.28
CA ASP A 375 14.43 5.72 20.01
C ASP A 375 14.11 6.96 19.16
N LEU A 376 13.34 6.80 18.06
CA LEU A 376 12.84 7.92 17.26
C LEU A 376 11.46 8.40 17.73
N ASP A 377 10.97 9.51 17.17
CA ASP A 377 9.61 9.99 17.38
C ASP A 377 8.63 9.27 16.44
N PHE A 378 7.86 8.33 16.98
CA PHE A 378 6.92 7.50 16.20
C PHE A 378 5.48 8.03 16.17
N CYS A 379 5.25 9.29 16.51
CA CYS A 379 3.91 9.89 16.59
C CYS A 379 2.94 9.01 17.42
N ALA A 380 3.35 8.65 18.64
CA ALA A 380 2.69 7.65 19.44
C ALA A 380 1.25 8.04 19.82
N ASN A 381 0.30 7.17 19.50
CA ASN A 381 -1.09 7.13 19.95
C ASN A 381 -2.00 8.34 19.60
N THR A 382 -1.47 9.46 19.19
CA THR A 382 -2.25 10.67 18.87
C THR A 382 -1.72 11.32 17.58
N ALA A 383 -2.63 11.67 16.66
CA ALA A 383 -2.31 12.41 15.46
C ALA A 383 -1.70 13.78 15.83
N ARG A 384 -0.82 14.30 14.98
CA ARG A 384 -0.08 15.54 15.25
C ARG A 384 -0.14 16.47 14.05
N ASP A 385 -0.63 17.69 14.28
CA ASP A 385 -0.49 18.79 13.32
C ASP A 385 1.00 19.15 13.19
N MET A 386 1.49 19.21 11.96
CA MET A 386 2.89 19.53 11.68
C MET A 386 3.07 20.04 10.26
N LYS A 387 4.09 20.90 10.08
CA LYS A 387 4.49 21.33 8.74
C LYS A 387 5.21 20.21 8.02
N ILE A 388 4.71 19.79 6.84
CA ILE A 388 5.29 18.76 6.00
C ILE A 388 5.50 19.33 4.59
N GLU A 389 6.75 19.63 4.24
CA GLU A 389 7.14 20.01 2.88
C GLU A 389 7.53 18.78 2.07
N TYR A 390 8.27 17.85 2.69
CA TYR A 390 8.65 16.57 2.09
C TYR A 390 8.32 15.42 3.03
N ALA A 391 7.71 14.39 2.48
CA ALA A 391 7.47 13.13 3.17
C ALA A 391 8.12 11.99 2.40
N LEU A 392 8.67 11.02 3.14
CA LEU A 392 9.23 9.80 2.59
C LEU A 392 8.34 8.62 2.99
N LYS A 393 8.08 7.70 2.06
CA LYS A 393 7.28 6.50 2.23
C LYS A 393 8.12 5.27 1.96
N ASN A 394 8.16 4.30 2.88
CA ASN A 394 8.94 3.07 2.79
C ASN A 394 8.08 1.81 2.69
N ASN A 395 8.49 0.86 1.85
CA ASN A 395 8.11 -0.55 1.97
C ASN A 395 9.32 -1.45 1.72
N PHE A 396 9.39 -2.52 2.50
CA PHE A 396 10.43 -3.55 2.41
C PHE A 396 9.75 -4.91 2.35
N GLY A 397 10.13 -5.76 1.41
CA GLY A 397 9.42 -6.99 1.12
C GLY A 397 10.27 -8.25 1.22
N PHE A 398 9.63 -9.37 1.40
CA PHE A 398 10.25 -10.68 1.24
C PHE A 398 10.94 -10.78 -0.12
N GLY A 399 12.09 -11.49 -0.15
CA GLY A 399 13.00 -11.45 -1.29
C GLY A 399 14.05 -10.33 -1.19
N GLY A 400 13.99 -9.50 -0.10
CA GLY A 400 14.91 -8.39 0.12
C GLY A 400 14.69 -7.23 -0.85
N THR A 401 13.46 -7.03 -1.31
CA THR A 401 13.09 -5.95 -2.23
C THR A 401 12.67 -4.72 -1.44
N ASN A 402 13.23 -3.55 -1.76
CA ASN A 402 13.02 -2.30 -1.03
C ASN A 402 12.60 -1.18 -1.97
N GLY A 403 11.59 -0.41 -1.58
CA GLY A 403 11.09 0.74 -2.31
C GLY A 403 10.83 1.93 -1.39
N SER A 404 11.24 3.12 -1.82
CA SER A 404 11.00 4.38 -1.12
C SER A 404 10.52 5.43 -2.12
N LEU A 405 9.49 6.19 -1.74
CA LEU A 405 8.94 7.32 -2.50
C LEU A 405 9.15 8.61 -1.71
N VAL A 406 9.42 9.70 -2.41
CA VAL A 406 9.46 11.05 -1.83
C VAL A 406 8.35 11.87 -2.44
N PHE A 407 7.44 12.33 -1.59
CA PHE A 407 6.37 13.26 -1.95
C PHE A 407 6.69 14.66 -1.44
N LYS A 408 6.29 15.66 -2.21
CA LYS A 408 6.53 17.09 -1.94
C LYS A 408 5.23 17.86 -1.96
N LYS A 409 5.10 18.81 -1.05
CA LYS A 409 4.03 19.81 -1.07
C LYS A 409 4.15 20.72 -2.28
N ILE A 410 3.03 21.07 -2.90
CA ILE A 410 2.93 22.05 -4.01
C ILE A 410 2.29 23.34 -3.50
#